data_0a5d903a344f2e5e71eefb14ce973bc0
#
_entry.id   0a5d903a344f2e5e71eefb14ce973bc0
#
_cell.length_a   1.000
_cell.length_b   1.000
_cell.length_c   1.000
_cell.angle_alpha   90.00
_cell.angle_beta   90.00
_cell.angle_gamma   90.00
#
_symmetry.space_group_name_H-M   'P 1'
#
loop_
_entity.id
_entity.type
_entity.pdbx_description
1 polymer ?
#
loop_
_entity_poly.entity_id
_entity_poly.type
_entity_poly.pdbx_seq_one_letter_code
_entity_poly.pdbx_strand_id
1 'polypeptide(L)'
;NAKSLLLSLSPTAIGFNELITNDEDASKALTFSKSNPCDKIFLFQTTFTDAKFLLNFAQEINKPICIVSFPEPRTGGRLRLNSICGLNLGMHSLIKNSITPEFVIMDSDEKVNESSFLGFISGTDKVNKLSWKEATISNNHADFDYTIDKQTIGIIGTRPEGFDTCDYDSNEVTSKLNVSLIDLELEDLFDEAKEVEADTILKTKSTVSSYLQGTEDLVQEEFDKSLSIYHGLESLKDKHNLDAFAIRCWPETFTEYRCASCGPMAMMNEKKVSCACEADVLGGISCNILNQMNDSPSLLVDIVDVDKADNSLVFWHCGLAPISMAKEGTA
;
A
#
# COMPACT_ATOMS: atom_id res chain seq x y z
N ASN A 1 -21.95 16.15 1.79
CA ASN A 1 -21.45 15.61 0.52
C ASN A 1 -20.46 16.60 -0.10
N ALA A 2 -19.18 16.18 -0.26
CA ALA A 2 -18.08 17.02 -0.71
C ALA A 2 -18.37 17.74 -2.05
N LYS A 3 -19.01 17.08 -3.00
CA LYS A 3 -19.42 17.70 -4.27
C LYS A 3 -20.46 18.81 -4.08
N SER A 4 -21.45 18.60 -3.23
CA SER A 4 -22.46 19.61 -2.93
C SER A 4 -21.86 20.83 -2.25
N LEU A 5 -20.91 20.61 -1.33
CA LEU A 5 -20.15 21.67 -0.69
C LEU A 5 -19.34 22.47 -1.73
N LEU A 6 -18.60 21.80 -2.60
CA LEU A 6 -17.85 22.49 -3.67
C LEU A 6 -18.74 23.35 -4.55
N LEU A 7 -19.89 22.83 -4.99
CA LEU A 7 -20.84 23.56 -5.83
C LEU A 7 -21.49 24.75 -5.11
N SER A 8 -21.67 24.68 -3.79
CA SER A 8 -22.15 25.82 -2.99
C SER A 8 -21.12 26.95 -2.87
N LEU A 9 -19.82 26.59 -2.81
CA LEU A 9 -18.70 27.54 -2.71
C LEU A 9 -18.26 28.10 -4.06
N SER A 10 -18.45 27.35 -5.13
CA SER A 10 -18.13 27.72 -6.51
C SER A 10 -19.27 27.32 -7.45
N PRO A 11 -20.31 28.15 -7.59
CA PRO A 11 -21.47 27.83 -8.44
C PRO A 11 -21.12 27.66 -9.92
N THR A 12 -19.98 28.16 -10.37
CA THR A 12 -19.46 28.00 -11.74
C THR A 12 -18.65 26.73 -11.94
N ALA A 13 -18.43 25.95 -10.88
CA ALA A 13 -17.70 24.70 -10.99
C ALA A 13 -18.48 23.70 -11.87
N ILE A 14 -17.77 23.10 -12.78
CA ILE A 14 -18.26 22.02 -13.63
C ILE A 14 -17.61 20.72 -13.23
N GLY A 15 -18.26 19.59 -13.43
CA GLY A 15 -17.72 18.31 -12.99
C GLY A 15 -17.94 17.19 -13.98
N PHE A 16 -16.92 16.37 -14.15
CA PHE A 16 -17.06 15.04 -14.70
C PHE A 16 -17.79 14.18 -13.65
N ASN A 17 -18.93 13.62 -14.04
CA ASN A 17 -19.86 13.01 -13.07
C ASN A 17 -19.81 11.48 -13.03
N GLU A 18 -18.94 10.88 -13.81
CA GLU A 18 -18.72 9.43 -13.84
C GLU A 18 -17.57 9.06 -12.94
N LEU A 19 -17.59 7.82 -12.42
CA LEU A 19 -16.45 7.26 -11.72
C LEU A 19 -15.37 6.89 -12.74
N ILE A 20 -14.12 7.10 -12.37
CA ILE A 20 -12.95 6.71 -13.17
C ILE A 20 -12.47 5.38 -12.60
N THR A 21 -12.75 4.29 -13.32
CA THR A 21 -12.48 2.92 -12.87
C THR A 21 -11.53 2.15 -13.78
N ASN A 22 -11.23 2.69 -14.95
CA ASN A 22 -10.39 2.07 -15.98
C ASN A 22 -9.83 3.15 -16.94
N ASP A 23 -8.98 2.73 -17.87
CA ASP A 23 -8.31 3.62 -18.83
C ASP A 23 -9.27 4.32 -19.79
N GLU A 24 -10.42 3.72 -20.10
CA GLU A 24 -11.46 4.35 -20.94
C GLU A 24 -12.10 5.54 -20.19
N ASP A 25 -12.47 5.35 -18.93
CA ASP A 25 -13.02 6.42 -18.09
C ASP A 25 -11.99 7.54 -17.87
N ALA A 26 -10.72 7.16 -17.68
CA ALA A 26 -9.60 8.09 -17.58
C ALA A 26 -9.48 8.97 -18.85
N SER A 27 -9.58 8.36 -20.01
CA SER A 27 -9.56 9.08 -21.32
C SER A 27 -10.75 10.02 -21.49
N LYS A 28 -11.94 9.61 -21.06
CA LYS A 28 -13.13 10.45 -21.06
C LYS A 28 -12.98 11.66 -20.14
N ALA A 29 -12.47 11.44 -18.91
CA ALA A 29 -12.24 12.51 -17.94
C ALA A 29 -11.20 13.53 -18.45
N LEU A 30 -10.12 13.07 -19.08
CA LEU A 30 -9.10 13.91 -19.67
C LEU A 30 -9.68 14.74 -20.84
N THR A 31 -10.46 14.11 -21.72
CA THR A 31 -11.13 14.79 -22.85
C THR A 31 -12.12 15.83 -22.34
N PHE A 32 -12.90 15.51 -21.31
CA PHE A 32 -13.83 16.44 -20.67
C PHE A 32 -13.06 17.66 -20.12
N SER A 33 -11.96 17.44 -19.41
CA SER A 33 -11.18 18.52 -18.81
C SER A 33 -10.52 19.43 -19.86
N LYS A 34 -10.04 18.87 -20.97
CA LYS A 34 -9.49 19.63 -22.10
C LYS A 34 -10.57 20.45 -22.82
N SER A 35 -11.79 19.96 -22.89
CA SER A 35 -12.92 20.64 -23.52
C SER A 35 -13.57 21.70 -22.64
N ASN A 36 -13.30 21.67 -21.34
CA ASN A 36 -13.86 22.59 -20.35
C ASN A 36 -12.73 23.27 -19.56
N PRO A 37 -12.07 24.29 -20.12
CA PRO A 37 -10.95 24.94 -19.46
C PRO A 37 -11.33 25.51 -18.10
N CYS A 38 -10.45 25.29 -17.11
CA CYS A 38 -10.62 25.78 -15.74
C CYS A 38 -9.28 26.26 -15.18
N ASP A 39 -9.33 27.05 -14.10
CA ASP A 39 -8.13 27.57 -13.44
C ASP A 39 -7.57 26.57 -12.42
N LYS A 40 -8.44 25.77 -11.79
CA LYS A 40 -8.10 24.84 -10.71
C LYS A 40 -8.97 23.58 -10.80
N ILE A 41 -8.44 22.49 -10.28
CA ILE A 41 -9.09 21.18 -10.33
C ILE A 41 -9.17 20.59 -8.92
N PHE A 42 -10.36 20.12 -8.54
CA PHE A 42 -10.57 19.22 -7.44
C PHE A 42 -10.68 17.79 -7.97
N LEU A 43 -9.84 16.91 -7.48
CA LEU A 43 -9.88 15.49 -7.82
C LEU A 43 -10.28 14.70 -6.57
N PHE A 44 -11.41 14.00 -6.66
CA PHE A 44 -11.95 13.23 -5.54
C PHE A 44 -11.38 11.80 -5.58
N GLN A 45 -10.40 11.54 -4.73
CA GLN A 45 -9.85 10.21 -4.48
C GLN A 45 -10.80 9.47 -3.54
N THR A 46 -11.82 8.82 -4.09
CA THR A 46 -12.89 8.20 -3.29
C THR A 46 -12.54 6.85 -2.72
N THR A 47 -11.68 6.11 -3.40
CA THR A 47 -11.18 4.80 -2.97
C THR A 47 -9.69 4.69 -3.25
N PHE A 48 -9.06 3.61 -2.80
CA PHE A 48 -7.71 3.26 -3.24
C PHE A 48 -7.68 3.06 -4.77
N THR A 49 -6.68 3.64 -5.41
CA THR A 49 -6.30 3.40 -6.82
C THR A 49 -4.78 3.53 -6.94
N ASP A 50 -4.20 2.95 -8.00
CA ASP A 50 -2.84 3.27 -8.38
C ASP A 50 -2.70 4.74 -8.80
N ALA A 51 -1.48 5.23 -8.92
CA ALA A 51 -1.20 6.64 -9.23
C ALA A 51 -1.18 6.94 -10.74
N LYS A 52 -1.34 5.95 -11.62
CA LYS A 52 -1.16 6.10 -13.07
C LYS A 52 -2.07 7.17 -13.67
N PHE A 53 -3.38 7.08 -13.39
CA PHE A 53 -4.33 8.08 -13.88
C PHE A 53 -4.01 9.47 -13.36
N LEU A 54 -3.78 9.60 -12.06
CA LEU A 54 -3.56 10.90 -11.43
C LEU A 54 -2.33 11.60 -11.99
N LEU A 55 -1.22 10.87 -12.18
CA LEU A 55 0.01 11.40 -12.74
C LEU A 55 -0.19 11.85 -14.20
N ASN A 56 -0.73 10.98 -15.03
CA ASN A 56 -1.00 11.29 -16.44
C ASN A 56 -1.93 12.48 -16.60
N PHE A 57 -2.99 12.52 -15.81
CA PHE A 57 -3.95 13.62 -15.81
C PHE A 57 -3.30 14.95 -15.41
N ALA A 58 -2.49 14.95 -14.36
CA ALA A 58 -1.82 16.14 -13.87
C ALA A 58 -0.81 16.71 -14.89
N GLN A 59 -0.05 15.84 -15.55
CA GLN A 59 0.92 16.20 -16.59
C GLN A 59 0.21 16.80 -17.82
N GLU A 60 -0.88 16.19 -18.27
CA GLU A 60 -1.61 16.59 -19.47
C GLU A 60 -2.40 17.89 -19.29
N ILE A 61 -2.97 18.11 -18.11
CA ILE A 61 -3.79 19.30 -17.84
C ILE A 61 -2.94 20.47 -17.36
N ASN A 62 -1.88 20.23 -16.64
CA ASN A 62 -0.94 21.23 -16.12
C ASN A 62 -1.64 22.42 -15.43
N LYS A 63 -2.52 22.12 -14.49
CA LYS A 63 -3.26 23.10 -13.67
C LYS A 63 -3.07 22.79 -12.20
N PRO A 64 -3.25 23.77 -11.28
CA PRO A 64 -3.29 23.49 -9.85
C PRO A 64 -4.34 22.43 -9.51
N ILE A 65 -3.93 21.40 -8.78
CA ILE A 65 -4.78 20.27 -8.38
C ILE A 65 -4.87 20.23 -6.87
N CYS A 66 -6.08 20.04 -6.35
CA CYS A 66 -6.35 19.65 -4.98
C CYS A 66 -6.96 18.25 -4.95
N ILE A 67 -6.28 17.33 -4.30
CA ILE A 67 -6.78 15.95 -4.12
C ILE A 67 -7.62 15.91 -2.85
N VAL A 68 -8.88 15.49 -2.98
CA VAL A 68 -9.80 15.35 -1.86
C VAL A 68 -9.92 13.87 -1.50
N SER A 69 -9.50 13.52 -0.30
CA SER A 69 -9.53 12.17 0.24
C SER A 69 -10.57 12.05 1.38
N PHE A 70 -10.98 10.84 1.66
CA PHE A 70 -12.05 10.53 2.60
C PHE A 70 -11.53 9.58 3.69
N PRO A 71 -11.78 9.89 4.99
CA PRO A 71 -11.46 8.96 6.05
C PRO A 71 -12.29 7.67 5.90
N GLU A 72 -11.74 6.56 6.40
CA GLU A 72 -12.43 5.29 6.41
C GLU A 72 -13.64 5.34 7.35
N PRO A 73 -14.81 4.81 6.94
CA PRO A 73 -15.95 4.70 7.84
C PRO A 73 -15.64 3.79 9.03
N ARG A 74 -15.79 4.30 10.26
CA ARG A 74 -15.48 3.55 11.49
C ARG A 74 -16.61 2.60 11.90
N THR A 75 -16.99 1.70 11.00
CA THR A 75 -18.08 0.73 11.20
C THR A 75 -17.58 -0.67 11.52
N GLY A 76 -16.27 -0.84 11.63
CA GLY A 76 -15.63 -2.16 11.76
C GLY A 76 -15.68 -3.00 10.47
N GLY A 77 -15.02 -4.15 10.49
CA GLY A 77 -14.93 -5.05 9.36
C GLY A 77 -13.87 -4.64 8.32
N ARG A 78 -14.07 -5.01 7.06
CA ARG A 78 -13.13 -4.73 5.97
C ARG A 78 -13.10 -3.24 5.63
N LEU A 79 -11.94 -2.73 5.23
CA LEU A 79 -11.83 -1.40 4.63
C LEU A 79 -12.74 -1.30 3.40
N ARG A 80 -13.37 -0.15 3.25
CA ARG A 80 -14.32 0.12 2.16
C ARG A 80 -13.80 1.11 1.16
N LEU A 81 -13.05 2.09 1.60
CA LEU A 81 -12.55 3.18 0.79
C LEU A 81 -11.05 3.08 0.58
N ASN A 82 -10.29 2.96 1.64
CA ASN A 82 -8.83 3.05 1.62
C ASN A 82 -8.31 4.29 0.85
N SER A 83 -9.06 5.37 0.92
CA SER A 83 -8.85 6.58 0.14
C SER A 83 -7.57 7.32 0.53
N ILE A 84 -7.20 7.31 1.82
CA ILE A 84 -5.98 7.96 2.31
C ILE A 84 -4.73 7.25 1.79
N CYS A 85 -4.74 5.92 1.68
CA CYS A 85 -3.65 5.18 1.06
C CYS A 85 -3.50 5.57 -0.42
N GLY A 86 -4.61 5.68 -1.18
CA GLY A 86 -4.60 6.19 -2.55
C GLY A 86 -4.10 7.64 -2.65
N LEU A 87 -4.45 8.50 -1.69
CA LEU A 87 -3.90 9.86 -1.58
C LEU A 87 -2.37 9.82 -1.41
N ASN A 88 -1.85 9.00 -0.50
CA ASN A 88 -0.42 8.90 -0.23
C ASN A 88 0.35 8.46 -1.47
N LEU A 89 -0.13 7.42 -2.16
CA LEU A 89 0.47 6.92 -3.40
C LEU A 89 0.45 7.97 -4.50
N GLY A 90 -0.68 8.62 -4.72
CA GLY A 90 -0.84 9.69 -5.70
C GLY A 90 0.04 10.90 -5.40
N MET A 91 0.11 11.35 -4.15
CA MET A 91 0.96 12.46 -3.71
C MET A 91 2.44 12.16 -3.95
N HIS A 92 2.89 10.93 -3.60
CA HIS A 92 4.26 10.51 -3.84
C HIS A 92 4.60 10.58 -5.33
N SER A 93 3.76 9.99 -6.18
CA SER A 93 3.98 9.95 -7.63
C SER A 93 4.05 11.37 -8.25
N LEU A 94 3.16 12.27 -7.85
CA LEU A 94 3.16 13.65 -8.32
C LEU A 94 4.43 14.40 -7.89
N ILE A 95 4.80 14.32 -6.62
CA ILE A 95 5.99 15.01 -6.08
C ILE A 95 7.27 14.50 -6.73
N LYS A 96 7.40 13.19 -6.88
CA LYS A 96 8.53 12.56 -7.60
C LYS A 96 8.67 13.10 -9.02
N ASN A 97 7.56 13.48 -9.66
CA ASN A 97 7.51 14.09 -10.98
C ASN A 97 7.48 15.62 -10.96
N SER A 98 7.90 16.25 -9.85
CA SER A 98 8.00 17.71 -9.67
C SER A 98 6.65 18.44 -9.77
N ILE A 99 5.55 17.75 -9.53
CA ILE A 99 4.21 18.34 -9.43
C ILE A 99 3.86 18.42 -7.94
N THR A 100 3.56 19.62 -7.43
CA THR A 100 3.18 19.81 -6.02
C THR A 100 1.69 20.06 -5.93
N PRO A 101 0.85 19.03 -5.64
CA PRO A 101 -0.57 19.19 -5.42
C PRO A 101 -0.86 19.73 -4.02
N GLU A 102 -2.05 20.29 -3.86
CA GLU A 102 -2.65 20.51 -2.55
C GLU A 102 -3.55 19.30 -2.20
N PHE A 103 -3.88 19.11 -0.94
CA PHE A 103 -4.79 18.03 -0.55
C PHE A 103 -5.71 18.41 0.61
N VAL A 104 -6.85 17.76 0.65
CA VAL A 104 -7.82 17.85 1.75
C VAL A 104 -8.22 16.43 2.15
N ILE A 105 -8.04 16.10 3.41
CA ILE A 105 -8.69 14.93 4.01
C ILE A 105 -10.00 15.45 4.61
N MET A 106 -11.13 14.94 4.12
CA MET A 106 -12.45 15.37 4.58
C MET A 106 -12.60 15.16 6.08
N ASP A 107 -13.07 16.18 6.76
CA ASP A 107 -13.33 16.18 8.20
C ASP A 107 -14.82 15.97 8.49
N SER A 108 -15.16 15.53 9.68
CA SER A 108 -16.54 15.49 10.17
C SER A 108 -17.12 16.89 10.40
N ASP A 109 -16.27 17.88 10.67
CA ASP A 109 -16.68 19.28 10.76
C ASP A 109 -16.74 19.93 9.37
N GLU A 110 -17.95 20.25 8.92
CA GLU A 110 -18.18 20.90 7.63
C GLU A 110 -17.44 22.25 7.49
N LYS A 111 -17.25 23.00 8.56
CA LYS A 111 -16.56 24.30 8.52
C LYS A 111 -15.08 24.15 8.20
N VAL A 112 -14.46 23.06 8.65
CA VAL A 112 -13.08 22.72 8.31
C VAL A 112 -12.97 22.44 6.81
N ASN A 113 -13.88 21.66 6.28
CA ASN A 113 -13.94 21.33 4.84
C ASN A 113 -14.21 22.59 4.01
N GLU A 114 -15.17 23.44 4.41
CA GLU A 114 -15.48 24.70 3.77
C GLU A 114 -14.25 25.62 3.72
N SER A 115 -13.58 25.81 4.84
CA SER A 115 -12.35 26.62 4.94
C SER A 115 -11.24 26.09 4.02
N SER A 116 -11.07 24.77 3.94
CA SER A 116 -10.06 24.14 3.09
C SER A 116 -10.38 24.34 1.61
N PHE A 117 -11.62 24.14 1.19
CA PHE A 117 -12.03 24.33 -0.20
C PHE A 117 -11.92 25.79 -0.63
N LEU A 118 -12.38 26.73 0.20
CA LEU A 118 -12.22 28.16 -0.06
C LEU A 118 -10.76 28.58 -0.12
N GLY A 119 -9.90 28.00 0.73
CA GLY A 119 -8.46 28.22 0.70
C GLY A 119 -7.85 27.88 -0.66
N PHE A 120 -8.17 26.71 -1.20
CA PHE A 120 -7.70 26.31 -2.53
C PHE A 120 -8.32 27.18 -3.63
N ILE A 121 -9.63 27.43 -3.61
CA ILE A 121 -10.31 28.26 -4.62
C ILE A 121 -9.72 29.66 -4.68
N SER A 122 -9.51 30.31 -3.54
CA SER A 122 -8.98 31.68 -3.46
C SER A 122 -7.46 31.79 -3.61
N GLY A 123 -6.75 30.68 -3.47
CA GLY A 123 -5.28 30.68 -3.46
C GLY A 123 -4.69 31.22 -2.16
N THR A 124 -5.46 31.27 -1.07
CA THR A 124 -4.95 31.62 0.26
C THR A 124 -4.30 30.39 0.92
N ASP A 125 -3.23 30.60 1.70
CA ASP A 125 -2.39 29.52 2.29
C ASP A 125 -3.08 28.70 3.41
N LYS A 126 -4.36 28.39 3.26
CA LYS A 126 -5.15 27.65 4.25
C LYS A 126 -5.34 26.16 3.95
N VAL A 127 -4.82 25.70 2.82
CA VAL A 127 -4.92 24.27 2.43
C VAL A 127 -3.67 23.54 2.89
N ASN A 128 -3.82 22.30 3.26
CA ASN A 128 -2.69 21.47 3.67
C ASN A 128 -1.67 21.39 2.53
N LYS A 129 -0.52 21.98 2.73
CA LYS A 129 0.64 21.86 1.86
C LYS A 129 1.64 20.93 2.52
N LEU A 130 2.29 20.11 1.74
CA LEU A 130 3.42 19.34 2.25
C LEU A 130 4.49 20.32 2.71
N SER A 131 4.84 20.24 3.97
CA SER A 131 5.98 20.94 4.54
C SER A 131 6.99 19.91 5.01
N TRP A 132 8.16 19.92 4.41
CA TRP A 132 9.29 19.12 4.87
C TRP A 132 9.98 19.86 6.01
N LYS A 133 10.11 19.19 7.14
CA LYS A 133 11.01 19.63 8.20
C LYS A 133 12.21 18.71 8.17
N GLU A 134 13.40 19.30 8.16
CA GLU A 134 14.60 18.50 8.38
C GLU A 134 14.50 17.76 9.72
N ALA A 135 14.80 16.47 9.68
CA ALA A 135 14.85 15.68 10.89
C ALA A 135 15.97 16.21 11.78
N THR A 136 15.67 16.58 13.00
CA THR A 136 16.71 16.88 13.99
C THR A 136 17.28 15.56 14.46
N ILE A 137 18.49 15.24 14.02
CA ILE A 137 19.21 14.08 14.53
C ILE A 137 19.59 14.41 15.97
N SER A 138 18.95 13.70 16.90
CA SER A 138 19.35 13.77 18.31
C SER A 138 20.70 13.08 18.47
N ASN A 139 21.69 13.79 19.01
CA ASN A 139 22.98 13.20 19.38
C ASN A 139 22.90 12.34 20.66
N ASN A 140 21.72 12.14 21.22
CA ASN A 140 21.49 11.12 22.23
C ASN A 140 21.49 9.73 21.55
N HIS A 141 22.66 9.32 21.10
CA HIS A 141 22.91 7.91 20.85
C HIS A 141 22.81 7.22 22.23
N ALA A 142 21.69 6.54 22.50
CA ALA A 142 21.82 5.36 23.34
C ALA A 142 22.93 4.53 22.67
N ASP A 143 23.83 3.95 23.45
CA ASP A 143 24.88 3.04 22.96
C ASP A 143 24.21 1.83 22.28
N PHE A 144 23.68 2.05 21.08
CA PHE A 144 23.02 1.06 20.27
C PHE A 144 24.08 0.55 19.31
N ASP A 145 24.86 -0.40 19.80
CA ASP A 145 25.87 -1.11 19.00
C ASP A 145 25.16 -2.23 18.22
N TYR A 146 24.44 -1.83 17.17
CA TYR A 146 23.74 -2.76 16.28
C TYR A 146 24.39 -2.76 14.90
N THR A 147 24.88 -3.90 14.50
CA THR A 147 25.39 -4.13 13.15
C THR A 147 24.29 -4.86 12.36
N ILE A 148 23.83 -4.26 11.28
CA ILE A 148 22.91 -4.92 10.36
C ILE A 148 23.67 -6.04 9.64
N ASP A 149 23.26 -7.28 9.86
CA ASP A 149 23.80 -8.43 9.15
C ASP A 149 23.54 -8.32 7.65
N LYS A 150 24.40 -8.93 6.85
CA LYS A 150 24.18 -9.02 5.42
C LYS A 150 22.86 -9.73 5.14
N GLN A 151 22.03 -9.12 4.30
CA GLN A 151 20.72 -9.65 3.92
C GLN A 151 20.70 -10.05 2.45
N THR A 152 19.96 -11.11 2.14
CA THR A 152 19.64 -11.52 0.76
C THR A 152 18.12 -11.43 0.58
N ILE A 153 17.69 -10.56 -0.32
CA ILE A 153 16.27 -10.29 -0.57
C ILE A 153 15.86 -10.92 -1.90
N GLY A 154 14.88 -11.80 -1.88
CA GLY A 154 14.24 -12.32 -3.09
C GLY A 154 13.18 -11.36 -3.60
N ILE A 155 13.32 -10.92 -4.84
CA ILE A 155 12.32 -10.06 -5.49
C ILE A 155 11.54 -10.95 -6.45
N ILE A 156 10.28 -11.22 -6.14
CA ILE A 156 9.42 -12.09 -6.95
C ILE A 156 8.52 -11.23 -7.84
N GLY A 157 8.83 -11.17 -9.11
CA GLY A 157 8.20 -10.30 -10.10
C GLY A 157 8.62 -8.84 -9.94
N THR A 158 7.92 -7.94 -10.63
CA THR A 158 8.19 -6.49 -10.60
C THR A 158 7.08 -5.75 -9.90
N ARG A 159 7.36 -4.55 -9.39
CA ARG A 159 6.32 -3.71 -8.78
C ARG A 159 5.14 -3.48 -9.75
N PRO A 160 3.90 -3.42 -9.28
CA PRO A 160 2.77 -3.07 -10.12
C PRO A 160 2.90 -1.68 -10.72
N GLU A 161 2.33 -1.47 -11.92
CA GLU A 161 2.30 -0.15 -12.56
C GLU A 161 1.56 0.86 -11.68
N GLY A 162 2.08 2.08 -11.58
CA GLY A 162 1.50 3.13 -10.75
C GLY A 162 1.86 3.08 -9.26
N PHE A 163 2.67 2.09 -8.82
CA PHE A 163 3.18 1.96 -7.44
C PHE A 163 4.58 2.57 -7.30
N ASP A 164 4.69 3.86 -7.59
CA ASP A 164 5.98 4.57 -7.56
C ASP A 164 6.58 4.68 -6.15
N THR A 165 5.81 4.42 -5.11
CA THR A 165 6.28 4.31 -3.72
C THR A 165 7.21 3.12 -3.52
N CYS A 166 7.06 2.05 -4.31
CA CYS A 166 7.89 0.86 -4.27
C CYS A 166 9.10 0.90 -5.21
N ASP A 167 9.36 2.06 -5.82
CA ASP A 167 10.50 2.24 -6.71
C ASP A 167 11.79 2.47 -5.92
N TYR A 168 12.90 1.87 -6.38
CA TYR A 168 14.18 1.95 -5.70
C TYR A 168 15.34 1.89 -6.71
N ASP A 169 16.50 2.38 -6.31
CA ASP A 169 17.75 2.23 -7.04
C ASP A 169 18.53 1.03 -6.47
N SER A 170 18.68 -0.02 -7.27
CA SER A 170 19.34 -1.26 -6.84
C SER A 170 20.81 -1.06 -6.45
N ASN A 171 21.53 -0.15 -7.14
CA ASN A 171 22.92 0.15 -6.81
C ASN A 171 23.03 0.92 -5.49
N GLU A 172 22.10 1.86 -5.26
CA GLU A 172 22.05 2.61 -4.01
C GLU A 172 21.75 1.67 -2.83
N VAL A 173 20.72 0.83 -2.97
CA VAL A 173 20.31 -0.13 -1.94
C VAL A 173 21.44 -1.11 -1.62
N THR A 174 22.02 -1.76 -2.61
CA THR A 174 23.08 -2.74 -2.39
C THR A 174 24.36 -2.14 -1.83
N SER A 175 24.71 -0.90 -2.24
CA SER A 175 25.93 -0.23 -1.77
C SER A 175 25.81 0.35 -0.36
N LYS A 176 24.61 0.77 0.06
CA LYS A 176 24.40 1.48 1.34
C LYS A 176 23.87 0.59 2.47
N LEU A 177 23.11 -0.47 2.15
CA LEU A 177 22.37 -1.24 3.14
C LEU A 177 22.90 -2.67 3.37
N ASN A 178 24.10 -3.01 2.87
CA ASN A 178 24.69 -4.34 2.99
C ASN A 178 23.72 -5.47 2.55
N VAL A 179 23.03 -5.27 1.42
CA VAL A 179 21.99 -6.15 0.90
C VAL A 179 22.42 -6.75 -0.43
N SER A 180 22.08 -8.02 -0.66
CA SER A 180 22.10 -8.68 -1.97
C SER A 180 20.67 -8.83 -2.45
N LEU A 181 20.42 -8.56 -3.74
CA LEU A 181 19.11 -8.70 -4.36
C LEU A 181 19.16 -9.87 -5.34
N ILE A 182 18.14 -10.72 -5.33
CA ILE A 182 17.96 -11.84 -6.24
C ILE A 182 16.60 -11.68 -6.91
N ASP A 183 16.62 -11.44 -8.23
CA ASP A 183 15.40 -11.36 -9.03
C ASP A 183 14.89 -12.77 -9.34
N LEU A 184 13.63 -13.01 -9.12
CA LEU A 184 12.87 -14.22 -9.37
C LEU A 184 11.60 -13.87 -10.14
N GLU A 185 11.16 -14.77 -11.02
CA GLU A 185 9.90 -14.59 -11.72
C GLU A 185 8.72 -15.12 -10.87
N LEU A 186 7.51 -14.66 -11.17
CA LEU A 186 6.30 -15.20 -10.51
C LEU A 186 6.09 -16.67 -10.82
N GLU A 187 6.48 -17.09 -12.03
CA GLU A 187 6.45 -18.47 -12.47
C GLU A 187 7.32 -19.37 -11.59
N ASP A 188 8.47 -18.89 -11.12
CA ASP A 188 9.32 -19.66 -10.19
C ASP A 188 8.56 -20.00 -8.90
N LEU A 189 7.81 -19.04 -8.35
CA LEU A 189 6.97 -19.26 -7.18
C LEU A 189 5.81 -20.21 -7.47
N PHE A 190 5.15 -20.03 -8.62
CA PHE A 190 4.00 -20.87 -8.99
C PHE A 190 4.42 -22.30 -9.27
N ASP A 191 5.60 -22.50 -9.85
CA ASP A 191 6.11 -23.85 -10.14
C ASP A 191 6.52 -24.56 -8.83
N GLU A 192 7.21 -23.88 -7.91
CA GLU A 192 7.48 -24.44 -6.58
C GLU A 192 6.19 -24.80 -5.84
N ALA A 193 5.17 -23.94 -5.92
CA ALA A 193 3.89 -24.19 -5.27
C ALA A 193 3.12 -25.38 -5.86
N LYS A 194 3.24 -25.67 -7.16
CA LYS A 194 2.61 -26.82 -7.82
C LYS A 194 3.26 -28.16 -7.43
N GLU A 195 4.54 -28.15 -7.10
CA GLU A 195 5.30 -29.36 -6.72
C GLU A 195 5.04 -29.79 -5.26
N VAL A 196 4.28 -29.01 -4.49
CA VAL A 196 4.02 -29.31 -3.08
C VAL A 196 3.09 -30.52 -2.94
N GLU A 197 3.56 -31.52 -2.20
CA GLU A 197 2.82 -32.75 -1.94
C GLU A 197 1.50 -32.49 -1.19
N ALA A 198 0.41 -33.12 -1.62
CA ALA A 198 -0.93 -32.95 -1.03
C ALA A 198 -0.96 -33.21 0.49
N ASP A 199 -0.22 -34.21 0.97
CA ASP A 199 -0.11 -34.52 2.39
C ASP A 199 0.54 -33.37 3.20
N THR A 200 1.45 -32.63 2.60
CA THR A 200 2.08 -31.43 3.21
C THR A 200 1.06 -30.31 3.36
N ILE A 201 0.29 -30.06 2.30
CA ILE A 201 -0.82 -29.08 2.33
C ILE A 201 -1.83 -29.44 3.41
N LEU A 202 -2.26 -30.70 3.49
CA LEU A 202 -3.24 -31.15 4.49
C LEU A 202 -2.73 -30.98 5.92
N LYS A 203 -1.46 -31.26 6.19
CA LYS A 203 -0.85 -31.06 7.51
C LYS A 203 -0.83 -29.58 7.89
N THR A 204 -0.39 -28.73 6.97
CA THR A 204 -0.34 -27.29 7.19
C THR A 204 -1.74 -26.72 7.39
N LYS A 205 -2.71 -27.16 6.58
CA LYS A 205 -4.12 -26.80 6.72
C LYS A 205 -4.67 -27.14 8.10
N SER A 206 -4.44 -28.35 8.58
CA SER A 206 -4.84 -28.76 9.93
C SER A 206 -4.21 -27.88 11.01
N THR A 207 -2.92 -27.53 10.85
CA THR A 207 -2.21 -26.64 11.77
C THR A 207 -2.83 -25.26 11.77
N VAL A 208 -3.02 -24.63 10.60
CA VAL A 208 -3.62 -23.30 10.47
C VAL A 208 -5.03 -23.26 11.05
N SER A 209 -5.86 -24.25 10.72
CA SER A 209 -7.23 -24.36 11.24
C SER A 209 -7.30 -24.61 12.76
N SER A 210 -6.20 -24.99 13.39
CA SER A 210 -6.17 -25.17 14.85
C SER A 210 -6.08 -23.85 15.63
N TYR A 211 -5.63 -22.78 14.99
CA TYR A 211 -5.47 -21.45 15.63
C TYR A 211 -6.22 -20.32 14.94
N LEU A 212 -6.65 -20.49 13.68
CA LEU A 212 -7.52 -19.53 12.99
C LEU A 212 -8.96 -20.02 12.96
N GLN A 213 -9.90 -19.14 13.32
CA GLN A 213 -11.33 -19.40 13.22
C GLN A 213 -11.85 -19.12 11.81
N GLY A 214 -12.92 -19.78 11.39
CA GLY A 214 -13.59 -19.53 10.12
C GLY A 214 -12.87 -20.10 8.89
N THR A 215 -11.85 -20.92 9.07
CA THR A 215 -11.17 -21.58 7.93
C THR A 215 -12.07 -22.56 7.18
N GLU A 216 -13.11 -23.08 7.85
CA GLU A 216 -14.16 -23.92 7.27
C GLU A 216 -15.06 -23.18 6.27
N ASP A 217 -15.20 -21.87 6.41
CA ASP A 217 -16.02 -21.01 5.55
C ASP A 217 -15.29 -20.57 4.28
N LEU A 218 -13.98 -20.84 4.17
CA LEU A 218 -13.18 -20.49 3.00
C LEU A 218 -13.51 -21.43 1.82
N VAL A 219 -13.29 -20.93 0.60
CA VAL A 219 -13.25 -21.77 -0.59
C VAL A 219 -12.04 -22.70 -0.47
N GLN A 220 -12.27 -23.98 -0.20
CA GLN A 220 -11.23 -24.92 0.21
C GLN A 220 -10.12 -25.08 -0.86
N GLU A 221 -10.46 -25.03 -2.15
CA GLU A 221 -9.49 -25.07 -3.24
C GLU A 221 -8.55 -23.86 -3.21
N GLU A 222 -9.07 -22.65 -2.96
CA GLU A 222 -8.27 -21.42 -2.86
C GLU A 222 -7.40 -21.44 -1.60
N PHE A 223 -7.93 -22.01 -0.51
CA PHE A 223 -7.16 -22.17 0.73
C PHE A 223 -5.98 -23.13 0.51
N ASP A 224 -6.19 -24.28 -0.14
CA ASP A 224 -5.13 -25.23 -0.45
C ASP A 224 -4.06 -24.60 -1.36
N LYS A 225 -4.46 -23.84 -2.39
CA LYS A 225 -3.54 -23.09 -3.24
C LYS A 225 -2.74 -22.03 -2.46
N SER A 226 -3.38 -21.34 -1.55
CA SER A 226 -2.72 -20.37 -0.67
C SER A 226 -1.65 -21.06 0.18
N LEU A 227 -1.92 -22.24 0.75
CA LEU A 227 -0.93 -23.01 1.49
C LEU A 227 0.19 -23.56 0.59
N SER A 228 -0.11 -23.87 -0.67
CA SER A 228 0.95 -24.24 -1.66
C SER A 228 1.90 -23.08 -1.91
N ILE A 229 1.41 -21.84 -2.07
CA ILE A 229 2.25 -20.64 -2.19
C ILE A 229 3.16 -20.47 -0.96
N TYR A 230 2.63 -20.71 0.25
CA TYR A 230 3.45 -20.66 1.46
C TYR A 230 4.66 -21.60 1.38
N HIS A 231 4.43 -22.87 1.00
CA HIS A 231 5.53 -23.83 0.83
C HIS A 231 6.43 -23.51 -0.37
N GLY A 232 5.90 -22.94 -1.43
CA GLY A 232 6.69 -22.40 -2.53
C GLY A 232 7.66 -21.31 -2.07
N LEU A 233 7.22 -20.40 -1.21
CA LEU A 233 8.08 -19.38 -0.61
C LEU A 233 9.14 -20.01 0.31
N GLU A 234 8.80 -21.03 1.12
CA GLU A 234 9.78 -21.76 1.92
C GLU A 234 10.84 -22.42 1.02
N SER A 235 10.42 -23.05 -0.08
CA SER A 235 11.33 -23.68 -1.02
C SER A 235 12.29 -22.68 -1.68
N LEU A 236 11.78 -21.56 -2.19
CA LEU A 236 12.59 -20.50 -2.78
C LEU A 236 13.57 -19.89 -1.77
N LYS A 237 13.08 -19.68 -0.51
CA LYS A 237 13.93 -19.20 0.57
C LYS A 237 15.13 -20.10 0.76
N ASP A 238 14.92 -21.40 0.88
CA ASP A 238 15.97 -22.37 1.14
C ASP A 238 16.90 -22.55 -0.08
N LYS A 239 16.36 -22.58 -1.30
CA LYS A 239 17.15 -22.70 -2.54
C LYS A 239 18.12 -21.53 -2.77
N HIS A 240 17.70 -20.32 -2.43
CA HIS A 240 18.45 -19.10 -2.69
C HIS A 240 19.04 -18.47 -1.44
N ASN A 241 18.90 -19.09 -0.25
CA ASN A 241 19.32 -18.56 1.05
C ASN A 241 18.80 -17.13 1.26
N LEU A 242 17.50 -16.95 1.13
CA LEU A 242 16.86 -15.64 1.27
C LEU A 242 16.51 -15.33 2.72
N ASP A 243 16.69 -14.08 3.12
CA ASP A 243 16.31 -13.58 4.44
C ASP A 243 14.95 -12.91 4.44
N ALA A 244 14.54 -12.37 3.28
CA ALA A 244 13.26 -11.70 3.11
C ALA A 244 12.82 -11.71 1.64
N PHE A 245 11.57 -11.30 1.41
CA PHE A 245 10.96 -11.21 0.08
C PHE A 245 10.31 -9.85 -0.16
N ALA A 246 10.33 -9.44 -1.42
CA ALA A 246 9.47 -8.40 -1.99
C ALA A 246 8.66 -9.05 -3.13
N ILE A 247 7.34 -9.17 -2.97
CA ILE A 247 6.51 -10.04 -3.81
C ILE A 247 5.47 -9.23 -4.57
N ARG A 248 5.41 -9.38 -5.89
CA ARG A 248 4.28 -8.93 -6.70
C ARG A 248 3.03 -9.75 -6.37
N CYS A 249 2.30 -9.34 -5.35
CA CYS A 249 1.19 -10.08 -4.78
C CYS A 249 -0.11 -10.00 -5.62
N TRP A 250 -0.17 -9.14 -6.63
CA TRP A 250 -1.31 -8.98 -7.54
C TRP A 250 -0.87 -8.29 -8.86
N PRO A 251 -1.65 -8.36 -9.95
CA PRO A 251 -2.91 -9.12 -10.07
C PRO A 251 -2.72 -10.62 -10.37
N GLU A 252 -1.53 -11.07 -10.74
CA GLU A 252 -1.26 -12.38 -11.33
C GLU A 252 -1.54 -13.53 -10.34
N THR A 253 -1.31 -13.34 -9.04
CA THR A 253 -1.66 -14.38 -8.04
C THR A 253 -3.16 -14.69 -8.06
N PHE A 254 -4.01 -13.68 -8.30
CA PHE A 254 -5.46 -13.86 -8.44
C PHE A 254 -5.88 -14.35 -9.84
N THR A 255 -5.28 -13.80 -10.89
CA THR A 255 -5.74 -14.06 -12.25
C THR A 255 -5.17 -15.36 -12.84
N GLU A 256 -3.96 -15.73 -12.46
CA GLU A 256 -3.24 -16.90 -12.98
C GLU A 256 -3.23 -18.05 -11.99
N TYR A 257 -2.72 -17.84 -10.79
CA TYR A 257 -2.67 -18.89 -9.76
C TYR A 257 -4.02 -19.08 -9.04
N ARG A 258 -4.88 -18.06 -9.06
CA ARG A 258 -6.24 -18.03 -8.50
C ARG A 258 -6.30 -18.23 -6.99
N CYS A 259 -5.41 -17.54 -6.27
CA CYS A 259 -5.51 -17.38 -4.84
C CYS A 259 -4.86 -16.08 -4.38
N ALA A 260 -5.17 -15.66 -3.14
CA ALA A 260 -4.48 -14.56 -2.50
C ALA A 260 -3.16 -15.04 -1.88
N SER A 261 -2.07 -14.29 -2.10
CA SER A 261 -0.76 -14.55 -1.48
C SER A 261 -0.61 -13.93 -0.09
N CYS A 262 -1.55 -13.10 0.35
CA CYS A 262 -1.46 -12.36 1.62
C CYS A 262 -1.33 -13.29 2.85
N GLY A 263 -2.13 -14.36 2.91
CA GLY A 263 -2.05 -15.36 3.99
C GLY A 263 -0.69 -16.07 4.05
N PRO A 264 -0.18 -16.64 2.94
CA PRO A 264 1.19 -17.15 2.83
C PRO A 264 2.25 -16.19 3.34
N MET A 265 2.18 -14.93 2.92
CA MET A 265 3.12 -13.89 3.35
C MET A 265 3.01 -13.60 4.85
N ALA A 266 1.80 -13.59 5.42
CA ALA A 266 1.60 -13.48 6.87
C ALA A 266 2.23 -14.66 7.63
N MET A 267 2.13 -15.87 7.10
CA MET A 267 2.77 -17.06 7.69
C MET A 267 4.31 -16.97 7.64
N MET A 268 4.88 -16.43 6.57
CA MET A 268 6.32 -16.17 6.49
C MET A 268 6.73 -15.06 7.47
N ASN A 269 5.96 -13.97 7.55
CA ASN A 269 6.21 -12.88 8.51
C ASN A 269 6.17 -13.40 9.96
N GLU A 270 5.25 -14.31 10.31
CA GLU A 270 5.22 -14.96 11.63
C GLU A 270 6.53 -15.70 11.95
N LYS A 271 7.17 -16.29 10.94
CA LYS A 271 8.49 -16.92 11.05
C LYS A 271 9.66 -15.95 11.01
N LYS A 272 9.39 -14.65 11.02
CA LYS A 272 10.39 -13.56 10.89
C LYS A 272 11.11 -13.55 9.53
N VAL A 273 10.53 -14.17 8.51
CA VAL A 273 10.94 -14.04 7.12
C VAL A 273 10.09 -12.95 6.51
N SER A 274 10.61 -11.74 6.46
CA SER A 274 9.85 -10.58 6.00
C SER A 274 9.36 -10.74 4.57
N CYS A 275 8.07 -10.56 4.36
CA CYS A 275 7.44 -10.53 3.04
C CYS A 275 6.74 -9.19 2.85
N ALA A 276 7.20 -8.39 1.90
CA ALA A 276 6.59 -7.13 1.51
C ALA A 276 5.70 -7.31 0.27
N CYS A 277 4.54 -6.68 0.27
CA CYS A 277 3.58 -6.63 -0.85
C CYS A 277 4.11 -5.71 -1.96
N GLU A 278 3.48 -5.77 -3.13
CA GLU A 278 3.75 -4.90 -4.28
C GLU A 278 5.22 -4.85 -4.75
N ALA A 279 5.98 -5.92 -4.46
CA ALA A 279 7.42 -5.97 -4.69
C ALA A 279 8.18 -4.79 -4.04
N ASP A 280 7.73 -4.36 -2.84
CA ASP A 280 8.36 -3.29 -2.07
C ASP A 280 9.67 -3.78 -1.42
N VAL A 281 10.77 -3.59 -2.12
CA VAL A 281 12.11 -3.99 -1.68
C VAL A 281 12.53 -3.25 -0.40
N LEU A 282 12.25 -1.94 -0.32
CA LEU A 282 12.62 -1.14 0.84
C LEU A 282 11.77 -1.51 2.07
N GLY A 283 10.49 -1.82 1.88
CA GLY A 283 9.62 -2.37 2.91
C GLY A 283 10.10 -3.71 3.43
N GLY A 284 10.47 -4.64 2.53
CA GLY A 284 11.04 -5.94 2.89
C GLY A 284 12.32 -5.84 3.70
N ILE A 285 13.27 -4.99 3.27
CA ILE A 285 14.53 -4.71 3.98
C ILE A 285 14.23 -4.11 5.36
N SER A 286 13.34 -3.11 5.44
CA SER A 286 13.00 -2.42 6.68
C SER A 286 12.40 -3.37 7.71
N CYS A 287 11.45 -4.20 7.29
CA CYS A 287 10.85 -5.21 8.16
C CYS A 287 11.88 -6.24 8.62
N ASN A 288 12.78 -6.69 7.74
CA ASN A 288 13.81 -7.64 8.13
C ASN A 288 14.81 -7.05 9.13
N ILE A 289 15.20 -5.80 8.96
CA ILE A 289 16.04 -5.08 9.96
C ILE A 289 15.32 -5.02 11.31
N LEU A 290 14.04 -4.68 11.33
CA LEU A 290 13.25 -4.63 12.56
C LEU A 290 13.12 -6.00 13.24
N ASN A 291 12.97 -7.07 12.46
CA ASN A 291 12.94 -8.44 12.97
C ASN A 291 14.28 -8.82 13.66
N GLN A 292 15.40 -8.45 13.05
CA GLN A 292 16.72 -8.68 13.63
C GLN A 292 16.93 -7.89 14.92
N MET A 293 16.49 -6.63 14.95
CA MET A 293 16.66 -5.73 16.11
C MET A 293 15.86 -6.15 17.32
N ASN A 294 14.68 -6.72 17.16
CA ASN A 294 13.73 -6.95 18.26
C ASN A 294 13.36 -8.42 18.47
N ASP A 295 13.95 -9.32 17.73
CA ASP A 295 13.66 -10.78 17.75
C ASP A 295 12.15 -11.10 17.72
N SER A 296 11.37 -10.26 17.06
CA SER A 296 9.93 -10.42 16.88
C SER A 296 9.53 -10.06 15.46
N PRO A 297 8.43 -10.64 14.92
CA PRO A 297 7.96 -10.29 13.61
C PRO A 297 7.56 -8.81 13.52
N SER A 298 7.76 -8.20 12.35
CA SER A 298 7.32 -6.86 12.01
C SER A 298 6.23 -6.90 10.95
N LEU A 299 5.51 -5.81 10.79
CA LEU A 299 4.39 -5.69 9.87
C LEU A 299 4.53 -4.43 9.02
N LEU A 300 4.52 -4.61 7.70
CA LEU A 300 4.36 -3.50 6.75
C LEU A 300 2.89 -3.06 6.74
N VAL A 301 2.64 -1.76 6.88
CA VAL A 301 1.29 -1.22 7.01
C VAL A 301 1.12 0.08 6.22
N ASP A 302 -0.13 0.34 5.81
CA ASP A 302 -0.58 1.62 5.29
C ASP A 302 -1.25 2.47 6.36
N ILE A 303 -1.15 3.79 6.25
CA ILE A 303 -1.97 4.71 7.04
C ILE A 303 -3.32 4.85 6.33
N VAL A 304 -4.38 4.40 6.99
CA VAL A 304 -5.74 4.38 6.38
C VAL A 304 -6.69 5.37 7.02
N ASP A 305 -6.41 5.84 8.22
CA ASP A 305 -7.19 6.89 8.88
C ASP A 305 -6.34 7.67 9.89
N VAL A 306 -6.77 8.90 10.16
CA VAL A 306 -6.17 9.80 11.15
C VAL A 306 -7.25 10.26 12.11
N ASP A 307 -7.14 9.89 13.38
CA ASP A 307 -8.04 10.38 14.42
C ASP A 307 -7.46 11.60 15.11
N LYS A 308 -7.99 12.78 14.78
CA LYS A 308 -7.56 14.04 15.37
C LYS A 308 -8.06 14.23 16.82
N ALA A 309 -9.12 13.50 17.21
CA ALA A 309 -9.72 13.66 18.54
C ALA A 309 -8.85 13.03 19.63
N ASP A 310 -8.22 11.90 19.34
CA ASP A 310 -7.31 11.20 20.26
C ASP A 310 -5.84 11.24 19.82
N ASN A 311 -5.54 11.95 18.73
CA ASN A 311 -4.20 12.10 18.18
C ASN A 311 -3.56 10.74 17.82
N SER A 312 -4.33 9.86 17.18
CA SER A 312 -3.91 8.52 16.77
C SER A 312 -3.98 8.32 15.26
N LEU A 313 -3.29 7.28 14.80
CA LEU A 313 -3.31 6.80 13.42
C LEU A 313 -3.90 5.40 13.39
N VAL A 314 -4.66 5.10 12.34
CA VAL A 314 -5.09 3.74 12.05
C VAL A 314 -4.20 3.17 10.96
N PHE A 315 -3.53 2.09 11.31
CA PHE A 315 -2.70 1.31 10.40
C PHE A 315 -3.44 0.06 9.96
N TRP A 316 -3.25 -0.32 8.72
CA TRP A 316 -3.89 -1.51 8.17
C TRP A 316 -3.10 -2.04 6.98
N HIS A 317 -3.18 -3.34 6.76
CA HIS A 317 -2.76 -3.99 5.51
C HIS A 317 -3.68 -5.17 5.20
N CYS A 318 -3.77 -5.58 3.93
CA CYS A 318 -4.77 -6.54 3.44
C CYS A 318 -4.52 -8.01 3.84
N GLY A 319 -3.53 -8.34 4.67
CA GLY A 319 -3.36 -9.71 5.14
C GLY A 319 -1.93 -10.15 5.45
N LEU A 320 -0.99 -9.21 5.61
CA LEU A 320 0.41 -9.52 5.95
C LEU A 320 0.66 -9.70 7.45
N ALA A 321 -0.35 -9.49 8.30
CA ALA A 321 -0.17 -9.44 9.74
C ALA A 321 0.21 -10.82 10.30
N PRO A 322 1.34 -10.92 11.02
CA PRO A 322 1.68 -12.12 11.79
C PRO A 322 0.59 -12.44 12.80
N ILE A 323 0.28 -13.72 12.97
CA ILE A 323 -0.78 -14.17 13.89
C ILE A 323 -0.49 -13.77 15.34
N SER A 324 0.78 -13.72 15.74
CA SER A 324 1.22 -13.29 17.08
C SER A 324 0.88 -11.83 17.40
N MET A 325 0.58 -11.00 16.38
CA MET A 325 0.12 -9.63 16.55
C MET A 325 -1.40 -9.52 16.74
N ALA A 326 -2.14 -10.60 16.53
CA ALA A 326 -3.59 -10.61 16.74
C ALA A 326 -3.91 -10.49 18.23
N LYS A 327 -5.00 -9.78 18.55
CA LYS A 327 -5.52 -9.76 19.91
C LYS A 327 -5.99 -11.17 20.29
N GLU A 328 -5.65 -11.61 21.50
CA GLU A 328 -6.05 -12.92 22.01
C GLU A 328 -7.57 -13.16 21.82
N GLY A 329 -7.91 -14.31 21.25
CA GLY A 329 -9.28 -14.71 20.96
C GLY A 329 -9.93 -14.01 19.77
N THR A 330 -9.16 -13.32 18.92
CA THR A 330 -9.69 -12.67 17.69
C THR A 330 -9.13 -13.23 16.39
N ALA A 331 -8.25 -14.22 16.47
CA ALA A 331 -7.69 -14.91 15.31
C ALA A 331 -8.46 -16.20 15.01
#